data_fc3b02e27988b4f04307ea72126a4218
#
_entry.id   fc3b02e27988b4f04307ea72126a4218
#
_cell.length_a   1.000
_cell.length_b   1.000
_cell.length_c   1.000
_cell.angle_alpha   90.00
_cell.angle_beta   90.00
_cell.angle_gamma   90.00
#
_symmetry.space_group_name_H-M   'P 1'
#
loop_
_entity.id
_entity.type
_entity.pdbx_description
1 polymer ?
#
loop_
_entity_poly.entity_id
_entity_poly.type
_entity_poly.pdbx_seq_one_letter_code
_entity_poly.pdbx_strand_id
1 'polypeptide(L)'
;MILDPVTNGFRKLLSTYAHEFNIKNNRSGALFRPKTKAICLNDEAELNSQFLSRQDYYLNTFNYIHYNAVEAGIVAHAADWKWSSFRFYNGLRAGSICNIELAKQICGLI
;
A
#
# COMPACT_ATOMS: atom_id res chain seq x y z
N MET A 1 -20.12 0.86 -19.18
CA MET A 1 -18.99 0.03 -18.71
C MET A 1 -19.26 -0.43 -17.29
N ILE A 2 -19.13 -1.71 -17.05
CA ILE A 2 -19.28 -2.28 -15.73
C ILE A 2 -17.88 -2.34 -15.08
N LEU A 3 -17.71 -1.66 -13.96
CA LEU A 3 -16.47 -1.73 -13.20
C LEU A 3 -16.44 -3.03 -12.40
N ASP A 4 -15.26 -3.64 -12.29
CA ASP A 4 -15.11 -4.77 -11.40
C ASP A 4 -15.31 -4.33 -9.94
N PRO A 5 -15.66 -5.27 -9.03
CA PRO A 5 -15.99 -4.91 -7.63
C PRO A 5 -14.85 -4.19 -6.90
N VAL A 6 -13.59 -4.55 -7.17
CA VAL A 6 -12.44 -3.95 -6.48
C VAL A 6 -12.25 -2.50 -6.94
N THR A 7 -12.24 -2.27 -8.25
CA THR A 7 -12.11 -0.92 -8.82
C THR A 7 -13.25 -0.03 -8.33
N ASN A 8 -14.48 -0.54 -8.36
CA ASN A 8 -15.64 0.21 -7.90
C ASN A 8 -15.56 0.52 -6.41
N GLY A 9 -15.06 -0.43 -5.61
CA GLY A 9 -14.86 -0.24 -4.17
C GLY A 9 -13.87 0.88 -3.87
N PHE A 10 -12.72 0.90 -4.56
CA PHE A 10 -11.75 1.98 -4.41
C PHE A 10 -12.32 3.33 -4.86
N ARG A 11 -13.05 3.36 -5.96
CA ARG A 11 -13.69 4.59 -6.42
C ARG A 11 -14.62 5.17 -5.36
N LYS A 12 -15.46 4.33 -4.77
CA LYS A 12 -16.39 4.75 -3.72
C LYS A 12 -15.65 5.22 -2.47
N LEU A 13 -14.63 4.48 -2.06
CA LEU A 13 -13.84 4.81 -0.87
C LEU A 13 -13.19 6.17 -1.01
N LEU A 14 -12.50 6.41 -2.12
CA LEU A 14 -11.80 7.68 -2.36
C LEU A 14 -12.77 8.84 -2.51
N SER A 15 -13.90 8.65 -3.20
CA SER A 15 -14.93 9.67 -3.35
C SER A 15 -15.56 10.06 -2.01
N THR A 16 -15.91 9.06 -1.21
CA THR A 16 -16.52 9.30 0.11
C THR A 16 -15.54 10.01 1.03
N TYR A 17 -14.30 9.56 1.06
CA TYR A 17 -13.28 10.19 1.89
C TYR A 17 -13.04 11.64 1.47
N ALA A 18 -12.91 11.91 0.17
CA ALA A 18 -12.70 13.26 -0.32
C ALA A 18 -13.87 14.19 0.03
N HIS A 19 -15.11 13.69 -0.09
CA HIS A 19 -16.30 14.45 0.25
C HIS A 19 -16.32 14.82 1.75
N GLU A 20 -16.10 13.84 2.61
CA GLU A 20 -16.06 14.06 4.06
C GLU A 20 -14.93 15.00 4.48
N PHE A 21 -13.75 14.81 3.89
CA PHE A 21 -12.60 15.66 4.14
C PHE A 21 -12.87 17.10 3.74
N ASN A 22 -13.51 17.30 2.59
CA ASN A 22 -13.85 18.64 2.09
C ASN A 22 -14.83 19.35 3.01
N ILE A 23 -15.83 18.63 3.49
CA ILE A 23 -16.81 19.19 4.44
C ILE A 23 -16.12 19.57 5.74
N LYS A 24 -15.34 18.65 6.29
CA LYS A 24 -14.69 18.83 7.59
C LYS A 24 -13.69 20.00 7.57
N ASN A 25 -13.00 20.19 6.46
CA ASN A 25 -11.95 21.20 6.33
C ASN A 25 -12.38 22.42 5.52
N ASN A 26 -13.68 22.56 5.27
CA ASN A 26 -14.29 23.71 4.57
C ASN A 26 -13.58 24.03 3.25
N ARG A 27 -13.34 22.99 2.43
CA ARG A 27 -12.70 23.11 1.13
C ARG A 27 -13.53 22.42 0.06
N SER A 28 -13.20 22.66 -1.21
CA SER A 28 -13.87 22.04 -2.35
C SER A 28 -12.84 21.59 -3.38
N GLY A 29 -13.28 20.78 -4.33
CA GLY A 29 -12.45 20.32 -5.42
C GLY A 29 -11.79 18.97 -5.15
N ALA A 30 -10.96 18.53 -6.09
CA ALA A 30 -10.32 17.22 -6.03
C ALA A 30 -9.30 17.14 -4.89
N LEU A 31 -9.32 16.04 -4.17
CA LEU A 31 -8.33 15.72 -3.14
C LEU A 31 -7.28 14.75 -3.67
N PHE A 32 -7.69 13.80 -4.51
CA PHE A 32 -6.81 12.79 -5.10
C PHE A 32 -6.62 13.06 -6.58
N ARG A 33 -5.48 12.62 -7.10
CA ARG A 33 -5.24 12.67 -8.54
C ARG A 33 -6.23 11.74 -9.26
N PRO A 34 -6.69 12.12 -10.46
CA PRO A 34 -7.48 11.20 -11.29
C PRO A 34 -6.65 9.95 -11.61
N LYS A 35 -7.31 8.82 -11.76
CA LYS A 35 -6.69 7.54 -12.16
C LYS A 35 -5.67 7.03 -11.15
N THR A 36 -6.16 6.32 -10.16
CA THR A 36 -5.33 5.52 -9.27
C THR A 36 -4.57 4.48 -10.07
N LYS A 37 -3.26 4.42 -9.90
CA LYS A 37 -2.44 3.42 -10.58
C LYS A 37 -2.43 2.12 -9.78
N ALA A 38 -2.54 1.01 -10.50
CA ALA A 38 -2.41 -0.32 -9.92
C ALA A 38 -1.50 -1.16 -10.82
N ILE A 39 -0.49 -1.79 -10.22
CA ILE A 39 0.47 -2.61 -10.94
C ILE A 39 0.44 -4.00 -10.33
N CYS A 40 0.27 -5.02 -11.16
CA CYS A 40 0.31 -6.40 -10.70
C CYS A 40 1.75 -6.83 -10.48
N LEU A 41 2.09 -7.27 -9.27
CA LEU A 41 3.45 -7.70 -8.95
C LEU A 41 3.86 -8.99 -9.68
N ASN A 42 2.87 -9.73 -10.21
CA ASN A 42 3.13 -10.92 -11.02
C ASN A 42 3.37 -10.62 -12.50
N ASP A 43 3.22 -9.38 -12.92
CA ASP A 43 3.43 -8.99 -14.31
C ASP A 43 4.93 -8.94 -14.61
N GLU A 44 5.38 -9.79 -15.53
CA GLU A 44 6.78 -9.86 -15.90
C GLU A 44 7.27 -8.58 -16.59
N ALA A 45 6.38 -7.82 -17.21
CA ALA A 45 6.75 -6.56 -17.82
C ALA A 45 7.18 -5.52 -16.78
N GLU A 46 6.74 -5.67 -15.54
CA GLU A 46 7.12 -4.77 -14.44
C GLU A 46 8.41 -5.21 -13.74
N LEU A 47 8.88 -6.42 -14.02
CA LEU A 47 10.13 -6.92 -13.46
C LEU A 47 11.28 -6.38 -14.28
N ASN A 48 12.00 -5.40 -13.75
CA ASN A 48 13.10 -4.78 -14.48
C ASN A 48 14.44 -5.45 -14.16
N SER A 49 15.49 -5.04 -14.89
CA SER A 49 16.79 -5.67 -14.83
C SER A 49 17.53 -5.53 -13.49
N GLN A 50 17.08 -4.65 -12.60
CA GLN A 50 17.72 -4.49 -11.28
C GLN A 50 17.32 -5.60 -10.31
N PHE A 51 16.27 -6.38 -10.61
CA PHE A 51 15.82 -7.48 -9.76
C PHE A 51 16.28 -8.81 -10.36
N LEU A 52 16.94 -9.64 -9.55
CA LEU A 52 17.43 -10.95 -9.97
C LEU A 52 16.31 -11.99 -10.07
N SER A 53 15.22 -11.76 -9.35
CA SER A 53 14.09 -12.70 -9.32
C SER A 53 12.81 -11.98 -8.96
N ARG A 54 11.68 -12.68 -9.16
CA ARG A 54 10.38 -12.17 -8.74
C ARG A 54 10.31 -12.01 -7.23
N GLN A 55 10.97 -12.89 -6.47
CA GLN A 55 11.04 -12.77 -5.03
C GLN A 55 11.76 -11.50 -4.60
N ASP A 56 12.82 -11.12 -5.28
CA ASP A 56 13.53 -9.86 -5.00
C ASP A 56 12.61 -8.66 -5.23
N TYR A 57 11.81 -8.70 -6.29
CA TYR A 57 10.83 -7.66 -6.58
C TYR A 57 9.79 -7.55 -5.46
N TYR A 58 9.25 -8.68 -5.01
CA TYR A 58 8.26 -8.70 -3.94
C TYR A 58 8.86 -8.15 -2.65
N LEU A 59 10.05 -8.59 -2.29
CA LEU A 59 10.73 -8.15 -1.08
C LEU A 59 11.04 -6.64 -1.13
N ASN A 60 11.50 -6.15 -2.27
CA ASN A 60 11.77 -4.73 -2.44
C ASN A 60 10.50 -3.89 -2.29
N THR A 61 9.41 -4.33 -2.88
CA THR A 61 8.11 -3.64 -2.77
C THR A 61 7.59 -3.67 -1.33
N PHE A 62 7.71 -4.82 -0.67
CA PHE A 62 7.34 -4.98 0.73
C PHE A 62 8.10 -4.00 1.62
N ASN A 63 9.40 -3.90 1.45
CA ASN A 63 10.23 -2.99 2.22
C ASN A 63 9.90 -1.52 1.90
N TYR A 64 9.67 -1.21 0.64
CA TYR A 64 9.31 0.15 0.22
C TYR A 64 8.03 0.62 0.93
N ILE A 65 7.01 -0.22 0.97
CA ILE A 65 5.75 0.10 1.63
C ILE A 65 5.96 0.41 3.12
N HIS A 66 6.83 -0.35 3.78
CA HIS A 66 7.01 -0.25 5.23
C HIS A 66 7.99 0.85 5.66
N TYR A 67 8.88 1.28 4.79
CA TYR A 67 9.88 2.29 5.11
C TYR A 67 9.69 3.63 4.41
N ASN A 68 8.63 3.77 3.61
CA ASN A 68 8.40 5.01 2.86
C ASN A 68 8.23 6.23 3.76
N ALA A 69 7.59 6.09 4.91
CA ALA A 69 7.40 7.19 5.83
C ALA A 69 8.72 7.62 6.51
N VAL A 70 9.62 6.66 6.73
CA VAL A 70 10.96 6.95 7.26
C VAL A 70 11.78 7.70 6.21
N GLU A 71 11.78 7.22 4.98
CA GLU A 71 12.52 7.85 3.88
C GLU A 71 12.01 9.25 3.57
N ALA A 72 10.71 9.47 3.75
CA ALA A 72 10.11 10.79 3.56
C ALA A 72 10.34 11.74 4.75
N GLY A 73 10.97 11.26 5.82
CA GLY A 73 11.25 12.07 7.01
C GLY A 73 10.03 12.34 7.89
N ILE A 74 8.94 11.58 7.71
CA ILE A 74 7.71 11.76 8.49
C ILE A 74 7.88 11.18 9.90
N VAL A 75 8.55 10.02 10.00
CA VAL A 75 8.85 9.35 11.27
C VAL A 75 10.31 8.92 11.29
N ALA A 76 10.87 8.74 12.49
CA ALA A 76 12.25 8.27 12.65
C ALA A 76 12.36 6.76 12.46
N HIS A 77 11.34 6.00 12.88
CA HIS A 77 11.33 4.54 12.79
C HIS A 77 10.04 4.07 12.15
N ALA A 78 10.11 2.98 11.39
CA ALA A 78 8.94 2.44 10.69
C ALA A 78 7.80 2.07 11.65
N ALA A 79 8.13 1.60 12.84
CA ALA A 79 7.14 1.24 13.86
C ALA A 79 6.35 2.45 14.37
N ASP A 80 6.85 3.66 14.19
CA ASP A 80 6.19 4.88 14.66
C ASP A 80 5.06 5.32 13.72
N TRP A 81 5.02 4.79 12.50
CA TRP A 81 3.97 5.14 11.53
C TRP A 81 2.77 4.20 11.71
N LYS A 82 1.78 4.64 12.46
CA LYS A 82 0.63 3.80 12.85
C LYS A 82 -0.25 3.38 11.67
N TRP A 83 -0.16 4.08 10.54
CA TRP A 83 -0.99 3.81 9.35
C TRP A 83 -0.39 2.75 8.44
N SER A 84 0.78 2.21 8.79
CA SER A 84 1.48 1.17 8.04
C SER A 84 1.17 -0.22 8.61
N SER A 85 1.30 -1.23 7.75
CA SER A 85 1.20 -2.63 8.17
C SER A 85 2.47 -3.14 8.87
N PHE A 86 3.51 -2.32 8.99
CA PHE A 86 4.80 -2.71 9.61
C PHE A 86 4.60 -3.38 10.97
N ARG A 87 3.75 -2.81 11.82
CA ARG A 87 3.53 -3.34 13.17
C ARG A 87 2.93 -4.75 13.16
N PHE A 88 2.07 -5.05 12.18
CA PHE A 88 1.48 -6.39 12.06
C PHE A 88 2.54 -7.43 11.73
N TYR A 89 3.45 -7.13 10.80
CA TYR A 89 4.49 -8.06 10.36
C TYR A 89 5.61 -8.24 11.39
N ASN A 90 5.73 -7.33 12.33
CA ASN A 90 6.77 -7.38 13.37
C ASN A 90 6.21 -7.72 14.75
N GLY A 91 4.99 -8.24 14.81
CA GLY A 91 4.40 -8.70 16.06
C GLY A 91 4.02 -7.60 17.06
N LEU A 92 4.02 -6.35 16.62
CA LEU A 92 3.72 -5.21 17.49
C LEU A 92 2.23 -4.88 17.54
N ARG A 93 1.44 -5.48 16.65
CA ARG A 93 -0.01 -5.28 16.59
C ARG A 93 -0.67 -6.56 16.09
N ALA A 94 -1.75 -6.98 16.75
CA ALA A 94 -2.55 -8.11 16.30
C ALA A 94 -3.64 -7.63 15.35
N GLY A 95 -3.98 -8.46 14.35
CA GLY A 95 -5.04 -8.16 13.40
C GLY A 95 -5.17 -9.25 12.35
N SER A 96 -6.25 -9.21 11.58
CA SER A 96 -6.57 -10.22 10.57
C SER A 96 -6.50 -9.72 9.13
N ILE A 97 -6.12 -8.46 8.92
CA ILE A 97 -6.08 -7.86 7.58
C ILE A 97 -4.88 -8.36 6.79
N CYS A 98 -3.71 -8.46 7.44
CA CYS A 98 -2.48 -8.86 6.78
C CYS A 98 -2.33 -10.38 6.75
N ASN A 99 -2.08 -10.93 5.56
CA ASN A 99 -1.77 -12.34 5.40
C ASN A 99 -0.27 -12.55 5.59
N ILE A 100 0.14 -12.71 6.84
CA ILE A 100 1.56 -12.79 7.22
C ILE A 100 2.24 -14.01 6.61
N GLU A 101 1.56 -15.16 6.61
CA GLU A 101 2.12 -16.40 6.07
C GLU A 101 2.39 -16.29 4.57
N LEU A 102 1.44 -15.73 3.82
CA LEU A 102 1.63 -15.52 2.39
C LEU A 102 2.79 -14.56 2.12
N ALA A 103 2.90 -13.47 2.87
CA ALA A 103 4.00 -12.52 2.72
C ALA A 103 5.34 -13.18 2.98
N LYS A 104 5.44 -14.02 4.00
CA LYS A 104 6.67 -14.76 4.28
C LYS A 104 7.07 -15.66 3.12
N GLN A 105 6.09 -16.34 2.52
CA GLN A 105 6.33 -17.24 1.39
C GLN A 105 6.83 -16.50 0.16
N ILE A 106 6.11 -15.45 -0.26
CA ILE A 106 6.42 -14.76 -1.53
C ILE A 106 7.62 -13.83 -1.43
N CYS A 107 7.89 -13.28 -0.25
CA CYS A 107 9.03 -12.38 -0.03
C CYS A 107 10.27 -13.10 0.50
N GLY A 108 10.15 -14.38 0.84
CA GLY A 108 11.26 -15.13 1.41
C GLY A 108 11.62 -14.71 2.83
N LEU A 109 10.66 -14.22 3.60
CA LEU A 109 10.87 -13.84 4.99
C LEU A 109 10.91 -15.08 5.89
N ILE A 110 11.70 -15.01 6.94
CA ILE A 110 11.83 -16.12 7.91
C ILE A 110 10.93 -15.88 9.11
#